data_b6092fdbc57cd78a236e519a94d69353
#
_entry.id   b6092fdbc57cd78a236e519a94d69353
#
_cell.length_a   1.000
_cell.length_b   1.000
_cell.length_c   1.000
_cell.angle_alpha   90.00
_cell.angle_beta   90.00
_cell.angle_gamma   90.00
#
_symmetry.space_group_name_H-M   'P 1'
#
loop_
_entity.id
_entity.type
_entity.pdbx_description
1 polymer ?
#
loop_
_entity_poly.entity_id
_entity_poly.type
_entity_poly.pdbx_seq_one_letter_code
_entity_poly.pdbx_strand_id
1 'polypeptide(L)'
;MEIEKIVQRQKEFFEKNETKSIKFRKQSLKKLREVILKHEQEIEIAIKKDLNKSPSESYMAEIGLCLSEISYMLKHIGTWGKNKTHLTPLSQFHAKSFESPEPYGVVLIISPWNYPFMLTIEPLIDAMAAGNCAILKPSEFSPHTSAIMEKIIKNNFPEEYITVVQGEKETCMELLNQDVDYIFYTGGTRVGKIIMQEAAKRLVPVTLELGGKSPCIIDKTAKLEVAAKRVAFGKVLNAGQTCVAPDYLLIHKEVKEQFIALYSKYVREFLGNNPIQNETYPHIINQKHFARLQNLLAGEKILMGGKANPIDRVIEPTLVEGNLAKKELQEEEIFGPIMPVFTYETVEEAIRFVKEKEKPLALYLFTQDKKTEKKVLKEIPFGGGCINDTIIHLATSRMGFGGVGYSGMGSYHGKKGFDTFTHYRSIVKKYTYLDLPFRYMPYSKAKDKLIRLFLK
;
A
#
# COMPACT_ATOMS: atom_id res chain seq x y z
N MET A 1 1.58 30.21 4.16
CA MET A 1 0.50 31.00 4.84
C MET A 1 -0.89 30.37 4.70
N GLU A 2 -1.33 29.93 3.53
CA GLU A 2 -2.65 29.28 3.41
C GLU A 2 -2.65 27.86 3.98
N ILE A 3 -1.64 27.08 3.65
CA ILE A 3 -1.45 25.70 4.15
C ILE A 3 -1.26 25.68 5.67
N GLU A 4 -0.48 26.58 6.21
CA GLU A 4 -0.31 26.74 7.66
C GLU A 4 -1.64 26.98 8.39
N LYS A 5 -2.52 27.84 7.83
CA LYS A 5 -3.85 28.07 8.39
C LYS A 5 -4.75 26.84 8.33
N ILE A 6 -4.62 26.02 7.27
CA ILE A 6 -5.36 24.76 7.18
C ILE A 6 -4.94 23.83 8.32
N VAL A 7 -3.63 23.64 8.51
CA VAL A 7 -3.10 22.78 9.58
C VAL A 7 -3.55 23.30 10.95
N GLN A 8 -3.46 24.61 11.18
CA GLN A 8 -3.88 25.21 12.44
C GLN A 8 -5.37 24.98 12.72
N ARG A 9 -6.26 25.18 11.72
CA ARG A 9 -7.70 24.91 11.88
C ARG A 9 -7.99 23.44 12.16
N GLN A 10 -7.25 22.52 11.53
CA GLN A 10 -7.41 21.09 11.79
C GLN A 10 -6.95 20.72 13.21
N LYS A 11 -5.88 21.30 13.73
CA LYS A 11 -5.46 21.14 15.13
C LYS A 11 -6.51 21.64 16.10
N GLU A 12 -7.01 22.84 15.89
CA GLU A 12 -8.07 23.42 16.73
C GLU A 12 -9.37 22.58 16.70
N PHE A 13 -9.71 22.00 15.54
CA PHE A 13 -10.85 21.09 15.44
C PHE A 13 -10.60 19.79 16.20
N PHE A 14 -9.41 19.21 16.05
CA PHE A 14 -9.04 17.98 16.75
C PHE A 14 -9.06 18.15 18.28
N GLU A 15 -8.60 19.29 18.79
CA GLU A 15 -8.61 19.64 20.23
C GLU A 15 -10.02 19.67 20.84
N LYS A 16 -11.07 19.91 20.04
CA LYS A 16 -12.46 19.81 20.48
C LYS A 16 -12.88 18.36 20.83
N ASN A 17 -12.05 17.37 20.51
CA ASN A 17 -12.27 15.94 20.77
C ASN A 17 -13.50 15.32 20.08
N GLU A 18 -14.11 15.99 19.12
CA GLU A 18 -15.27 15.48 18.39
C GLU A 18 -14.93 14.20 17.59
N THR A 19 -13.75 14.19 16.93
CA THR A 19 -13.26 13.07 16.14
C THR A 19 -13.01 11.81 16.97
N LYS A 20 -12.82 11.93 18.29
CA LYS A 20 -12.61 10.80 19.21
C LYS A 20 -13.87 10.00 19.43
N SER A 21 -15.05 10.56 19.19
CA SER A 21 -16.34 9.87 19.33
C SER A 21 -16.51 8.79 18.26
N ILE A 22 -16.75 7.54 18.68
CA ILE A 22 -17.06 6.44 17.76
C ILE A 22 -18.31 6.72 16.92
N LYS A 23 -19.27 7.46 17.47
CA LYS A 23 -20.48 7.89 16.75
C LYS A 23 -20.11 8.81 15.59
N PHE A 24 -19.28 9.82 15.85
CA PHE A 24 -18.79 10.76 14.84
C PHE A 24 -18.05 10.02 13.72
N ARG A 25 -17.07 9.16 14.07
CA ARG A 25 -16.30 8.36 13.10
C ARG A 25 -17.21 7.51 12.21
N LYS A 26 -18.19 6.82 12.80
CA LYS A 26 -19.16 6.01 12.04
C LYS A 26 -20.04 6.85 11.10
N GLN A 27 -20.47 8.02 11.54
CA GLN A 27 -21.27 8.94 10.71
C GLN A 27 -20.45 9.49 9.56
N SER A 28 -19.20 9.91 9.81
CA SER A 28 -18.28 10.39 8.78
C SER A 28 -17.95 9.34 7.73
N LEU A 29 -17.67 8.09 8.13
CA LEU A 29 -17.43 6.98 7.21
C LEU A 29 -18.67 6.61 6.39
N LYS A 30 -19.87 6.62 6.99
CA LYS A 30 -21.11 6.42 6.24
C LYS A 30 -21.33 7.52 5.20
N LYS A 31 -21.10 8.78 5.59
CA LYS A 31 -21.17 9.91 4.68
C LYS A 31 -20.18 9.77 3.52
N LEU A 32 -18.93 9.39 3.80
CA LEU A 32 -17.94 9.14 2.74
C LEU A 32 -18.42 8.05 1.78
N ARG A 33 -18.96 6.95 2.30
CA ARG A 33 -19.53 5.86 1.48
C ARG A 33 -20.67 6.35 0.57
N GLU A 34 -21.61 7.10 1.13
CA GLU A 34 -22.74 7.66 0.38
C GLU A 34 -22.27 8.60 -0.74
N VAL A 35 -21.29 9.43 -0.45
CA VAL A 35 -20.73 10.38 -1.41
C VAL A 35 -19.96 9.68 -2.53
N ILE A 36 -19.18 8.64 -2.22
CA ILE A 36 -18.49 7.82 -3.23
C ILE A 36 -19.51 7.17 -4.16
N LEU A 37 -20.54 6.53 -3.62
CA LEU A 37 -21.61 5.90 -4.43
C LEU A 37 -22.35 6.90 -5.30
N LYS A 38 -22.64 8.10 -4.78
CA LYS A 38 -23.33 9.15 -5.53
C LYS A 38 -22.51 9.66 -6.72
N HIS A 39 -21.19 9.71 -6.58
CA HIS A 39 -20.28 10.24 -7.60
C HIS A 39 -19.49 9.17 -8.35
N GLU A 40 -19.90 7.89 -8.26
CA GLU A 40 -19.19 6.75 -8.87
C GLU A 40 -18.86 6.98 -10.34
N GLN A 41 -19.83 7.36 -11.16
CA GLN A 41 -19.63 7.62 -12.59
C GLN A 41 -18.66 8.78 -12.85
N GLU A 42 -18.72 9.86 -12.04
CA GLU A 42 -17.80 10.99 -12.19
C GLU A 42 -16.36 10.57 -11.86
N ILE A 43 -16.18 9.70 -10.85
CA ILE A 43 -14.88 9.14 -10.48
C ILE A 43 -14.35 8.24 -11.61
N GLU A 44 -15.16 7.35 -12.14
CA GLU A 44 -14.79 6.49 -13.29
C GLU A 44 -14.36 7.31 -14.52
N ILE A 45 -15.12 8.37 -14.85
CA ILE A 45 -14.78 9.28 -15.96
C ILE A 45 -13.44 9.98 -15.70
N ALA A 46 -13.19 10.41 -14.47
CA ALA A 46 -11.93 11.07 -14.11
C ALA A 46 -10.73 10.11 -14.22
N ILE A 47 -10.84 8.90 -13.68
CA ILE A 47 -9.82 7.85 -13.79
C ILE A 47 -9.57 7.47 -15.27
N LYS A 48 -10.64 7.37 -16.07
CA LYS A 48 -10.52 7.12 -17.51
C LYS A 48 -9.75 8.24 -18.21
N LYS A 49 -9.98 9.49 -17.87
CA LYS A 49 -9.26 10.63 -18.48
C LYS A 49 -7.76 10.63 -18.12
N ASP A 50 -7.40 10.22 -16.91
CA ASP A 50 -6.01 10.20 -16.46
C ASP A 50 -5.24 8.96 -16.98
N LEU A 51 -5.85 7.77 -16.95
CA LEU A 51 -5.19 6.48 -17.17
C LEU A 51 -5.83 5.60 -18.25
N ASN A 52 -6.96 6.00 -18.82
CA ASN A 52 -7.79 5.20 -19.73
C ASN A 52 -8.28 3.87 -19.12
N LYS A 53 -8.40 3.75 -17.82
CA LYS A 53 -9.01 2.56 -17.20
C LYS A 53 -10.47 2.45 -17.58
N SER A 54 -10.91 1.21 -17.85
CA SER A 54 -12.33 0.93 -18.06
C SER A 54 -13.14 1.16 -16.75
N PRO A 55 -14.46 1.39 -16.82
CA PRO A 55 -15.32 1.45 -15.63
C PRO A 55 -15.17 0.22 -14.73
N SER A 56 -15.16 -0.98 -15.34
CA SER A 56 -14.97 -2.23 -14.58
C SER A 56 -13.64 -2.31 -13.86
N GLU A 57 -12.55 -1.88 -14.48
CA GLU A 57 -11.23 -1.84 -13.84
C GLU A 57 -11.18 -0.76 -12.75
N SER A 58 -11.73 0.43 -13.01
CA SER A 58 -11.83 1.52 -12.03
C SER A 58 -12.63 1.09 -10.79
N TYR A 59 -13.75 0.39 -11.00
CA TYR A 59 -14.53 -0.13 -9.87
C TYR A 59 -13.79 -1.24 -9.13
N MET A 60 -13.31 -2.26 -9.84
CA MET A 60 -12.67 -3.44 -9.25
C MET A 60 -11.40 -3.09 -8.46
N ALA A 61 -10.57 -2.18 -9.01
CA ALA A 61 -9.24 -1.90 -8.49
C ALA A 61 -9.15 -0.61 -7.65
N GLU A 62 -10.19 0.23 -7.62
CA GLU A 62 -10.18 1.48 -6.87
C GLU A 62 -11.46 1.69 -6.04
N ILE A 63 -12.61 1.92 -6.67
CA ILE A 63 -13.84 2.32 -5.98
C ILE A 63 -14.35 1.21 -5.05
N GLY A 64 -14.44 -0.01 -5.57
CA GLY A 64 -14.96 -1.17 -4.84
C GLY A 64 -14.11 -1.54 -3.63
N LEU A 65 -12.78 -1.40 -3.72
CA LEU A 65 -11.88 -1.64 -2.60
C LEU A 65 -12.12 -0.62 -1.48
N CYS A 66 -12.23 0.68 -1.79
CA CYS A 66 -12.58 1.71 -0.81
C CYS A 66 -13.93 1.46 -0.13
N LEU A 67 -14.96 1.06 -0.89
CA LEU A 67 -16.28 0.73 -0.35
C LEU A 67 -16.23 -0.50 0.58
N SER A 68 -15.42 -1.49 0.23
CA SER A 68 -15.17 -2.68 1.05
C SER A 68 -14.46 -2.30 2.35
N GLU A 69 -13.42 -1.47 2.28
CA GLU A 69 -12.68 -0.99 3.45
C GLU A 69 -13.58 -0.19 4.40
N ILE A 70 -14.40 0.74 3.89
CA ILE A 70 -15.38 1.47 4.72
C ILE A 70 -16.32 0.48 5.43
N SER A 71 -16.83 -0.51 4.71
CA SER A 71 -17.76 -1.49 5.27
C SER A 71 -17.11 -2.32 6.37
N TYR A 72 -15.85 -2.68 6.19
CA TYR A 72 -15.06 -3.40 7.18
C TYR A 72 -14.79 -2.54 8.41
N MET A 73 -14.36 -1.29 8.24
CA MET A 73 -14.14 -0.34 9.33
C MET A 73 -15.40 -0.10 10.15
N LEU A 74 -16.55 0.20 9.50
CA LEU A 74 -17.84 0.42 10.19
C LEU A 74 -18.25 -0.73 11.10
N LYS A 75 -17.91 -1.97 10.70
CA LYS A 75 -18.19 -3.17 11.50
C LYS A 75 -17.31 -3.28 12.75
N HIS A 76 -16.05 -2.83 12.68
CA HIS A 76 -15.03 -3.15 13.68
C HIS A 76 -14.63 -1.99 14.59
N ILE A 77 -14.71 -0.72 14.16
CA ILE A 77 -14.22 0.43 14.95
C ILE A 77 -14.86 0.58 16.31
N GLY A 78 -16.10 0.11 16.47
CA GLY A 78 -16.77 0.09 17.78
C GLY A 78 -16.08 -0.81 18.81
N THR A 79 -15.32 -1.79 18.37
CA THR A 79 -14.51 -2.69 19.22
C THR A 79 -13.09 -2.19 19.35
N TRP A 80 -12.46 -1.80 18.23
CA TRP A 80 -11.07 -1.39 18.21
C TRP A 80 -10.82 -0.06 18.93
N GLY A 81 -11.79 0.85 18.92
CA GLY A 81 -11.71 2.12 19.63
C GLY A 81 -11.94 2.02 21.15
N LYS A 82 -12.15 0.81 21.72
CA LYS A 82 -12.27 0.60 23.15
C LYS A 82 -10.95 0.27 23.80
N ASN A 83 -10.84 0.57 25.10
CA ASN A 83 -9.71 0.13 25.91
C ASN A 83 -9.60 -1.40 25.90
N LYS A 84 -8.40 -1.91 25.63
CA LYS A 84 -8.07 -3.33 25.69
C LYS A 84 -7.44 -3.66 27.03
N THR A 85 -8.15 -4.42 27.86
CA THR A 85 -7.65 -4.83 29.18
C THR A 85 -6.63 -5.97 29.02
N HIS A 86 -5.55 -5.88 29.78
CA HIS A 86 -4.50 -6.87 29.91
C HIS A 86 -4.46 -7.45 31.32
N LEU A 87 -3.89 -8.64 31.46
CA LEU A 87 -3.64 -9.23 32.76
C LEU A 87 -2.61 -8.37 33.52
N THR A 88 -3.02 -7.87 34.70
CA THR A 88 -2.14 -7.10 35.55
C THR A 88 -1.22 -8.04 36.34
N PRO A 89 0.12 -7.87 36.32
CA PRO A 89 1.04 -8.69 37.11
C PRO A 89 0.74 -8.59 38.62
N LEU A 90 0.98 -9.67 39.36
CA LEU A 90 0.78 -9.71 40.81
C LEU A 90 1.62 -8.68 41.56
N SER A 91 2.80 -8.35 41.05
CA SER A 91 3.66 -7.28 41.58
C SER A 91 2.99 -5.90 41.59
N GLN A 92 1.94 -5.71 40.77
CA GLN A 92 1.16 -4.47 40.71
C GLN A 92 -0.22 -4.59 41.34
N PHE A 93 -0.49 -5.68 42.11
CA PHE A 93 -1.74 -5.87 42.81
C PHE A 93 -1.98 -4.71 43.82
N HIS A 94 -3.14 -4.09 43.95
CA HIS A 94 -4.38 -4.24 43.22
C HIS A 94 -4.51 -3.14 42.16
N ALA A 95 -4.47 -3.51 40.87
CA ALA A 95 -4.50 -2.56 39.77
C ALA A 95 -5.22 -3.17 38.55
N LYS A 96 -5.59 -2.31 37.60
CA LYS A 96 -6.11 -2.68 36.29
C LYS A 96 -5.18 -2.11 35.19
N SER A 97 -4.69 -2.98 34.30
CA SER A 97 -3.84 -2.61 33.18
C SER A 97 -4.65 -2.61 31.88
N PHE A 98 -4.51 -1.58 31.06
CA PHE A 98 -5.18 -1.51 29.76
C PHE A 98 -4.43 -0.61 28.79
N GLU A 99 -4.56 -0.93 27.49
CA GLU A 99 -4.20 -0.04 26.38
C GLU A 99 -5.40 0.79 25.97
N SER A 100 -5.19 2.08 25.74
CA SER A 100 -6.20 3.04 25.29
C SER A 100 -5.81 3.57 23.92
N PRO A 101 -6.59 3.29 22.84
CA PRO A 101 -6.30 3.82 21.52
C PRO A 101 -6.56 5.33 21.48
N GLU A 102 -5.60 6.06 20.93
CA GLU A 102 -5.66 7.52 20.76
C GLU A 102 -5.25 7.88 19.34
N PRO A 103 -6.04 8.68 18.58
CA PRO A 103 -5.61 9.19 17.29
C PRO A 103 -4.39 10.11 17.44
N TYR A 104 -3.53 10.16 16.43
CA TYR A 104 -2.36 11.03 16.43
C TYR A 104 -2.75 12.53 16.42
N GLY A 105 -3.69 12.92 15.56
CA GLY A 105 -4.10 14.32 15.38
C GLY A 105 -4.37 14.68 13.94
N VAL A 106 -3.53 15.50 13.34
CA VAL A 106 -3.58 15.88 11.93
C VAL A 106 -2.65 14.99 11.11
N VAL A 107 -3.21 14.28 10.14
CA VAL A 107 -2.48 13.32 9.29
C VAL A 107 -2.32 13.88 7.89
N LEU A 108 -1.10 13.84 7.35
CA LEU A 108 -0.81 14.16 5.94
C LEU A 108 -0.74 12.87 5.13
N ILE A 109 -1.59 12.73 4.12
CA ILE A 109 -1.63 11.60 3.20
C ILE A 109 -1.17 12.08 1.82
N ILE A 110 -0.01 11.57 1.35
CA ILE A 110 0.58 11.89 0.05
C ILE A 110 0.48 10.66 -0.83
N SER A 111 -0.26 10.74 -1.94
CA SER A 111 -0.61 9.60 -2.77
C SER A 111 -0.13 9.71 -4.21
N PRO A 112 0.12 8.58 -4.89
CA PRO A 112 0.62 8.52 -6.26
C PRO A 112 -0.51 8.59 -7.28
N TRP A 113 -0.13 8.51 -8.55
CA TRP A 113 -1.00 8.65 -9.72
C TRP A 113 -1.54 7.35 -10.30
N ASN A 114 -1.02 6.19 -9.92
CA ASN A 114 -1.31 4.92 -10.60
C ASN A 114 -2.64 4.27 -10.20
N TYR A 115 -3.07 4.44 -8.97
CA TYR A 115 -4.41 4.17 -8.45
C TYR A 115 -4.85 5.38 -7.63
N PRO A 116 -5.08 6.52 -8.32
CA PRO A 116 -5.14 7.83 -7.67
C PRO A 116 -6.28 7.95 -6.67
N PHE A 117 -7.42 7.33 -6.96
CA PHE A 117 -8.57 7.35 -6.06
C PHE A 117 -8.33 6.43 -4.86
N MET A 118 -8.03 5.16 -5.09
CA MET A 118 -7.87 4.16 -4.03
C MET A 118 -6.74 4.51 -3.07
N LEU A 119 -5.55 4.82 -3.59
CA LEU A 119 -4.37 5.12 -2.76
C LEU A 119 -4.45 6.47 -2.01
N THR A 120 -5.45 7.30 -2.30
CA THR A 120 -5.77 8.50 -1.51
C THR A 120 -6.87 8.20 -0.49
N ILE A 121 -7.93 7.54 -0.90
CA ILE A 121 -9.15 7.38 -0.10
C ILE A 121 -9.03 6.24 0.91
N GLU A 122 -8.29 5.18 0.62
CA GLU A 122 -8.15 4.05 1.55
C GLU A 122 -7.36 4.43 2.81
N PRO A 123 -6.20 5.10 2.75
CA PRO A 123 -5.55 5.64 3.94
C PRO A 123 -6.40 6.70 4.67
N LEU A 124 -7.22 7.49 3.94
CA LEU A 124 -8.17 8.41 4.56
C LEU A 124 -9.22 7.67 5.38
N ILE A 125 -9.77 6.57 4.86
CA ILE A 125 -10.74 5.74 5.59
C ILE A 125 -10.14 5.24 6.90
N ASP A 126 -8.90 4.79 6.87
CA ASP A 126 -8.16 4.29 8.03
C ASP A 126 -7.93 5.42 9.06
N ALA A 127 -7.49 6.59 8.60
CA ALA A 127 -7.27 7.76 9.44
C ALA A 127 -8.58 8.26 10.10
N MET A 128 -9.69 8.30 9.34
CA MET A 128 -11.02 8.64 9.85
C MET A 128 -11.52 7.60 10.87
N ALA A 129 -11.30 6.32 10.61
CA ALA A 129 -11.66 5.23 11.53
C ALA A 129 -10.90 5.33 12.85
N ALA A 130 -9.62 5.69 12.81
CA ALA A 130 -8.80 5.95 13.98
C ALA A 130 -9.17 7.26 14.72
N GLY A 131 -9.79 8.23 14.04
CA GLY A 131 -10.29 9.48 14.62
C GLY A 131 -9.38 10.68 14.40
N ASN A 132 -8.60 10.70 13.32
CA ASN A 132 -7.74 11.81 12.95
C ASN A 132 -8.46 12.81 12.04
N CYS A 133 -7.93 14.04 11.97
CA CYS A 133 -8.13 14.97 10.87
C CYS A 133 -7.16 14.61 9.75
N ALA A 134 -7.47 14.97 8.49
CA ALA A 134 -6.63 14.58 7.36
C ALA A 134 -6.45 15.67 6.31
N ILE A 135 -5.22 15.80 5.83
CA ILE A 135 -4.84 16.59 4.66
C ILE A 135 -4.42 15.62 3.56
N LEU A 136 -5.11 15.65 2.43
CA LEU A 136 -4.85 14.81 1.28
C LEU A 136 -4.05 15.60 0.24
N LYS A 137 -2.90 15.07 -0.16
CA LYS A 137 -2.08 15.61 -1.25
C LYS A 137 -2.03 14.56 -2.38
N PRO A 138 -3.04 14.53 -3.28
CA PRO A 138 -3.02 13.65 -4.44
C PRO A 138 -1.94 14.06 -5.45
N SER A 139 -1.63 13.16 -6.38
CA SER A 139 -0.61 13.41 -7.40
C SER A 139 -1.07 14.42 -8.45
N GLU A 140 -0.17 15.30 -8.85
CA GLU A 140 -0.32 16.23 -9.96
C GLU A 140 -0.40 15.54 -11.32
N PHE A 141 0.05 14.30 -11.42
CA PHE A 141 0.00 13.51 -12.67
C PHE A 141 -1.36 12.89 -12.97
N SER A 142 -2.29 12.91 -12.00
CA SER A 142 -3.68 12.48 -12.15
C SER A 142 -4.66 13.63 -11.88
N PRO A 143 -4.63 14.71 -12.67
CA PRO A 143 -5.33 15.96 -12.36
C PRO A 143 -6.85 15.82 -12.35
N HIS A 144 -7.43 14.97 -13.21
CA HIS A 144 -8.88 14.78 -13.23
C HIS A 144 -9.40 14.06 -12.00
N THR A 145 -8.68 13.01 -11.56
CA THR A 145 -9.03 12.29 -10.34
C THR A 145 -8.80 13.15 -9.10
N SER A 146 -7.73 13.94 -9.07
CA SER A 146 -7.46 14.89 -7.99
C SER A 146 -8.55 15.93 -7.88
N ALA A 147 -9.02 16.47 -9.00
CA ALA A 147 -10.10 17.47 -9.03
C ALA A 147 -11.46 16.93 -8.55
N ILE A 148 -11.83 15.70 -8.93
CA ILE A 148 -13.07 15.10 -8.44
C ILE A 148 -12.99 14.78 -6.95
N MET A 149 -11.84 14.34 -6.43
CA MET A 149 -11.64 14.11 -5.00
C MET A 149 -11.75 15.42 -4.21
N GLU A 150 -11.14 16.51 -4.68
CA GLU A 150 -11.29 17.83 -4.06
C GLU A 150 -12.75 18.26 -4.04
N LYS A 151 -13.47 18.19 -5.17
CA LYS A 151 -14.90 18.50 -5.28
C LYS A 151 -15.72 17.71 -4.25
N ILE A 152 -15.51 16.39 -4.18
CA ILE A 152 -16.24 15.51 -3.28
C ILE A 152 -15.97 15.87 -1.82
N ILE A 153 -14.72 16.02 -1.44
CA ILE A 153 -14.33 16.30 -0.05
C ILE A 153 -14.82 17.69 0.38
N LYS A 154 -14.51 18.73 -0.40
CA LYS A 154 -14.89 20.13 -0.09
C LYS A 154 -16.39 20.32 0.08
N ASN A 155 -17.21 19.64 -0.73
CA ASN A 155 -18.66 19.78 -0.67
C ASN A 155 -19.34 19.00 0.45
N ASN A 156 -18.64 18.07 1.08
CA ASN A 156 -19.23 17.13 2.03
C ASN A 156 -18.60 17.13 3.41
N PHE A 157 -17.37 17.63 3.56
CA PHE A 157 -16.66 17.65 4.83
C PHE A 157 -16.15 19.07 5.13
N PRO A 158 -16.16 19.50 6.39
CA PRO A 158 -15.55 20.78 6.76
C PRO A 158 -14.03 20.69 6.56
N GLU A 159 -13.42 21.78 6.12
CA GLU A 159 -11.99 21.87 5.81
C GLU A 159 -11.11 21.60 7.04
N GLU A 160 -11.59 21.99 8.21
CA GLU A 160 -10.95 21.72 9.49
C GLU A 160 -10.97 20.24 9.91
N TYR A 161 -11.71 19.37 9.18
CA TYR A 161 -11.72 17.94 9.41
C TYR A 161 -10.96 17.20 8.31
N ILE A 162 -11.34 17.38 7.05
CA ILE A 162 -10.70 16.75 5.90
C ILE A 162 -10.57 17.77 4.78
N THR A 163 -9.38 17.91 4.22
CA THR A 163 -9.15 18.78 3.07
C THR A 163 -8.27 18.12 2.01
N VAL A 164 -8.39 18.58 0.76
CA VAL A 164 -7.52 18.22 -0.35
C VAL A 164 -6.70 19.42 -0.72
N VAL A 165 -5.39 19.27 -0.77
CA VAL A 165 -4.44 20.31 -1.22
C VAL A 165 -3.80 19.82 -2.49
N GLN A 166 -4.19 20.38 -3.63
CA GLN A 166 -3.56 20.12 -4.92
C GLN A 166 -2.29 20.96 -5.08
N GLY A 167 -1.40 20.51 -5.92
CA GLY A 167 -0.16 21.22 -6.25
C GLY A 167 0.97 20.26 -6.59
N GLU A 168 2.08 20.81 -7.00
CA GLU A 168 3.28 20.12 -7.44
C GLU A 168 4.25 19.88 -6.26
N LYS A 169 5.51 19.64 -6.59
CA LYS A 169 6.58 19.35 -5.63
C LYS A 169 6.72 20.41 -4.55
N GLU A 170 6.59 21.68 -4.92
CA GLU A 170 6.73 22.83 -4.01
C GLU A 170 5.65 22.80 -2.91
N THR A 171 4.41 22.55 -3.28
CA THR A 171 3.28 22.36 -2.35
C THR A 171 3.51 21.15 -1.43
N CYS A 172 4.05 20.06 -1.96
CA CYS A 172 4.39 18.90 -1.14
C CYS A 172 5.46 19.24 -0.09
N MET A 173 6.50 19.98 -0.48
CA MET A 173 7.54 20.43 0.46
C MET A 173 7.00 21.43 1.49
N GLU A 174 6.09 22.31 1.11
CA GLU A 174 5.42 23.23 2.05
C GLU A 174 4.58 22.45 3.08
N LEU A 175 3.83 21.43 2.65
CA LEU A 175 3.06 20.54 3.54
C LEU A 175 3.97 19.75 4.48
N LEU A 176 5.10 19.23 3.99
CA LEU A 176 6.08 18.52 4.80
C LEU A 176 6.75 19.40 5.86
N ASN A 177 6.76 20.71 5.66
CA ASN A 177 7.26 21.70 6.62
C ASN A 177 6.24 22.11 7.68
N GLN A 178 4.98 21.65 7.57
CA GLN A 178 3.95 21.93 8.57
C GLN A 178 4.05 21.03 9.78
N ASP A 179 3.43 21.44 10.87
CA ASP A 179 3.37 20.69 12.12
C ASP A 179 2.22 19.68 12.10
N VAL A 180 2.39 18.63 11.29
CA VAL A 180 1.48 17.48 11.23
C VAL A 180 1.93 16.37 12.18
N ASP A 181 1.01 15.51 12.62
CA ASP A 181 1.25 14.52 13.65
C ASP A 181 1.57 13.13 13.10
N TYR A 182 1.28 12.89 11.81
CA TYR A 182 1.58 11.65 11.10
C TYR A 182 1.69 11.89 9.60
N ILE A 183 2.57 11.15 8.91
CA ILE A 183 2.68 11.20 7.44
C ILE A 183 2.49 9.79 6.88
N PHE A 184 1.54 9.63 5.97
CA PHE A 184 1.35 8.44 5.16
C PHE A 184 1.72 8.75 3.71
N TYR A 185 2.67 8.02 3.17
CA TYR A 185 3.16 8.22 1.82
C TYR A 185 3.12 6.93 1.01
N THR A 186 2.57 6.99 -0.19
CA THR A 186 2.69 5.95 -1.21
C THR A 186 3.37 6.51 -2.46
N GLY A 187 4.42 5.86 -2.93
CA GLY A 187 5.15 6.31 -4.12
C GLY A 187 6.56 5.73 -4.25
N GLY A 188 7.42 6.40 -5.02
CA GLY A 188 8.78 5.93 -5.28
C GLY A 188 9.73 6.07 -4.09
N THR A 189 10.65 5.11 -3.94
CA THR A 189 11.63 5.02 -2.84
C THR A 189 12.48 6.28 -2.68
N ARG A 190 12.85 6.95 -3.78
CA ARG A 190 13.64 8.19 -3.72
C ARG A 190 12.90 9.32 -2.99
N VAL A 191 11.62 9.50 -3.28
CA VAL A 191 10.79 10.52 -2.62
C VAL A 191 10.47 10.09 -1.18
N GLY A 192 10.22 8.81 -0.94
CA GLY A 192 10.01 8.26 0.42
C GLY A 192 11.17 8.57 1.36
N LYS A 193 12.42 8.47 0.88
CA LYS A 193 13.61 8.86 1.66
C LYS A 193 13.61 10.35 2.01
N ILE A 194 13.20 11.24 1.08
CA ILE A 194 13.08 12.68 1.36
C ILE A 194 12.03 12.93 2.43
N ILE A 195 10.84 12.31 2.29
CA ILE A 195 9.77 12.46 3.27
C ILE A 195 10.21 12.00 4.66
N MET A 196 10.89 10.86 4.75
CA MET A 196 11.44 10.36 6.00
C MET A 196 12.45 11.33 6.63
N GLN A 197 13.32 11.93 5.82
CA GLN A 197 14.27 12.95 6.28
C GLN A 197 13.59 14.20 6.81
N GLU A 198 12.55 14.70 6.13
CA GLU A 198 11.78 15.85 6.57
C GLU A 198 10.99 15.54 7.86
N ALA A 199 10.33 14.40 7.93
CA ALA A 199 9.61 13.93 9.12
C ALA A 199 10.52 13.80 10.35
N ALA A 200 11.76 13.28 10.16
CA ALA A 200 12.73 13.11 11.22
C ALA A 200 13.13 14.43 11.91
N LYS A 201 13.09 15.57 11.22
CA LYS A 201 13.39 16.88 11.80
C LYS A 201 12.46 17.26 12.96
N ARG A 202 11.23 16.70 12.98
CA ARG A 202 10.20 16.99 13.98
C ARG A 202 9.71 15.71 14.71
N LEU A 203 10.39 14.58 14.50
CA LEU A 203 10.03 13.27 15.07
C LEU A 203 8.60 12.83 14.68
N VAL A 204 8.12 13.22 13.49
CA VAL A 204 6.82 12.81 12.97
C VAL A 204 6.91 11.35 12.52
N PRO A 205 6.06 10.44 13.03
CA PRO A 205 6.02 9.07 12.56
C PRO A 205 5.53 8.97 11.12
N VAL A 206 6.05 7.98 10.39
CA VAL A 206 5.73 7.79 8.97
C VAL A 206 5.35 6.35 8.66
N THR A 207 4.42 6.18 7.73
CA THR A 207 4.25 4.95 6.94
C THR A 207 4.66 5.25 5.51
N LEU A 208 5.50 4.39 4.95
CA LEU A 208 6.02 4.51 3.59
C LEU A 208 5.65 3.25 2.81
N GLU A 209 4.75 3.37 1.85
CA GLU A 209 4.41 2.33 0.88
C GLU A 209 5.16 2.62 -0.42
N LEU A 210 6.22 1.86 -0.64
CA LEU A 210 7.19 2.12 -1.71
C LEU A 210 7.07 1.07 -2.81
N GLY A 211 7.85 1.22 -3.85
CA GLY A 211 7.94 0.25 -4.93
C GLY A 211 8.90 -0.91 -4.63
N GLY A 212 9.20 -1.63 -5.68
CA GLY A 212 10.18 -2.71 -5.62
C GLY A 212 10.14 -3.58 -6.86
N LYS A 213 11.19 -4.38 -7.04
CA LYS A 213 11.28 -5.30 -8.15
C LYS A 213 10.67 -6.65 -7.76
N SER A 214 9.33 -6.78 -7.95
CA SER A 214 8.53 -7.92 -7.49
C SER A 214 8.73 -9.16 -8.37
N PRO A 215 9.35 -10.25 -7.84
CA PRO A 215 9.56 -11.50 -8.57
C PRO A 215 8.27 -12.28 -8.80
N CYS A 216 8.18 -12.93 -9.95
CA CYS A 216 7.21 -13.98 -10.22
C CYS A 216 7.96 -15.28 -10.57
N ILE A 217 7.94 -16.24 -9.66
CA ILE A 217 8.67 -17.51 -9.77
C ILE A 217 7.73 -18.57 -10.33
N ILE A 218 8.08 -19.18 -11.46
CA ILE A 218 7.32 -20.25 -12.10
C ILE A 218 8.14 -21.56 -11.98
N ASP A 219 7.72 -22.39 -11.05
CA ASP A 219 8.33 -23.72 -10.84
C ASP A 219 7.87 -24.72 -11.92
N LYS A 220 8.69 -25.74 -12.19
CA LYS A 220 8.38 -26.81 -13.16
C LYS A 220 7.09 -27.57 -12.85
N THR A 221 6.68 -27.61 -11.58
CA THR A 221 5.45 -28.28 -11.15
C THR A 221 4.21 -27.36 -11.26
N ALA A 222 4.36 -26.10 -11.66
CA ALA A 222 3.26 -25.16 -11.77
C ALA A 222 2.21 -25.64 -12.79
N LYS A 223 0.94 -25.36 -12.50
CA LYS A 223 -0.14 -25.50 -13.51
C LYS A 223 -0.04 -24.37 -14.51
N LEU A 224 0.72 -24.57 -15.58
CA LEU A 224 1.15 -23.52 -16.51
C LEU A 224 0.00 -22.73 -17.12
N GLU A 225 -1.12 -23.37 -17.49
CA GLU A 225 -2.30 -22.69 -18.03
C GLU A 225 -2.85 -21.67 -17.03
N VAL A 226 -2.98 -22.05 -15.76
CA VAL A 226 -3.44 -21.15 -14.68
C VAL A 226 -2.41 -20.08 -14.37
N ALA A 227 -1.13 -20.46 -14.30
CA ALA A 227 -0.04 -19.52 -14.02
C ALA A 227 0.04 -18.43 -15.09
N ALA A 228 0.06 -18.80 -16.37
CA ALA A 228 0.14 -17.87 -17.47
C ALA A 228 -1.05 -16.92 -17.50
N LYS A 229 -2.28 -17.41 -17.26
CA LYS A 229 -3.49 -16.56 -17.19
C LYS A 229 -3.41 -15.54 -16.07
N ARG A 230 -3.03 -15.96 -14.85
CA ARG A 230 -2.95 -15.09 -13.66
C ARG A 230 -1.81 -14.08 -13.74
N VAL A 231 -0.66 -14.49 -14.30
CA VAL A 231 0.47 -13.59 -14.52
C VAL A 231 0.14 -12.55 -15.62
N ALA A 232 -0.51 -12.99 -16.71
CA ALA A 232 -0.98 -12.07 -17.76
C ALA A 232 -1.95 -11.04 -17.17
N PHE A 233 -2.94 -11.46 -16.39
CA PHE A 233 -3.87 -10.56 -15.71
C PHE A 233 -3.13 -9.56 -14.81
N GLY A 234 -2.22 -10.04 -13.92
CA GLY A 234 -1.49 -9.17 -13.01
C GLY A 234 -0.53 -8.19 -13.69
N LYS A 235 -0.11 -8.47 -14.93
CA LYS A 235 0.75 -7.56 -15.71
C LYS A 235 -0.02 -6.62 -16.63
N VAL A 236 -1.19 -7.04 -17.12
CA VAL A 236 -2.04 -6.23 -18.00
C VAL A 236 -2.80 -5.17 -17.19
N LEU A 237 -3.23 -5.49 -15.98
CA LEU A 237 -3.94 -4.56 -15.09
C LEU A 237 -3.14 -3.26 -14.94
N ASN A 238 -3.79 -2.12 -15.16
CA ASN A 238 -3.19 -0.78 -15.19
C ASN A 238 -1.93 -0.67 -16.06
N ALA A 239 -1.84 -1.47 -17.14
CA ALA A 239 -0.66 -1.58 -17.99
C ALA A 239 0.63 -1.85 -17.20
N GLY A 240 0.56 -2.62 -16.11
CA GLY A 240 1.71 -2.93 -15.24
C GLY A 240 2.21 -1.76 -14.40
N GLN A 241 1.52 -0.63 -14.37
CA GLN A 241 1.85 0.54 -13.55
C GLN A 241 1.36 0.35 -12.10
N THR A 242 1.84 -0.71 -11.46
CA THR A 242 1.39 -1.20 -10.16
C THR A 242 2.59 -1.64 -9.34
N CYS A 243 2.72 -1.15 -8.12
CA CYS A 243 3.84 -1.46 -7.21
C CYS A 243 3.98 -2.97 -6.90
N VAL A 244 2.90 -3.71 -7.03
CA VAL A 244 2.85 -5.17 -6.88
C VAL A 244 2.71 -5.93 -8.21
N ALA A 245 2.79 -5.29 -9.37
CA ALA A 245 2.80 -6.02 -10.64
C ALA A 245 3.98 -6.99 -10.69
N PRO A 246 3.85 -8.18 -11.29
CA PRO A 246 4.99 -9.01 -11.62
C PRO A 246 6.00 -8.17 -12.41
N ASP A 247 7.18 -7.90 -11.83
CA ASP A 247 8.17 -7.03 -12.47
C ASP A 247 9.10 -7.84 -13.38
N TYR A 248 9.43 -9.07 -12.98
CA TYR A 248 10.18 -10.02 -13.76
C TYR A 248 9.75 -11.47 -13.49
N LEU A 249 9.99 -12.35 -14.47
CA LEU A 249 9.81 -13.79 -14.33
C LEU A 249 11.12 -14.47 -14.00
N LEU A 250 11.09 -15.35 -13.00
CA LEU A 250 12.05 -16.42 -12.80
C LEU A 250 11.36 -17.73 -13.14
N ILE A 251 11.72 -18.35 -14.26
CA ILE A 251 11.02 -19.51 -14.77
C ILE A 251 11.96 -20.73 -14.89
N HIS A 252 11.50 -21.89 -14.43
CA HIS A 252 12.25 -23.11 -14.62
C HIS A 252 12.45 -23.38 -16.12
N LYS A 253 13.69 -23.68 -16.54
CA LYS A 253 14.08 -23.78 -17.95
C LYS A 253 13.19 -24.72 -18.77
N GLU A 254 12.74 -25.83 -18.19
CA GLU A 254 11.94 -26.85 -18.87
C GLU A 254 10.55 -26.37 -19.29
N VAL A 255 10.00 -25.33 -18.65
CA VAL A 255 8.64 -24.85 -18.88
C VAL A 255 8.56 -23.48 -19.54
N LYS A 256 9.71 -22.85 -19.83
CA LYS A 256 9.80 -21.49 -20.37
C LYS A 256 9.00 -21.30 -21.66
N GLU A 257 9.27 -22.11 -22.68
CA GLU A 257 8.65 -21.92 -24.00
C GLU A 257 7.14 -22.15 -23.95
N GLN A 258 6.70 -23.18 -23.22
CA GLN A 258 5.27 -23.47 -23.05
C GLN A 258 4.57 -22.32 -22.29
N PHE A 259 5.21 -21.78 -21.25
CA PHE A 259 4.65 -20.66 -20.49
C PHE A 259 4.53 -19.40 -21.36
N ILE A 260 5.54 -19.04 -22.14
CA ILE A 260 5.52 -17.88 -23.05
C ILE A 260 4.38 -18.00 -24.08
N ALA A 261 4.19 -19.19 -24.65
CA ALA A 261 3.10 -19.44 -25.59
C ALA A 261 1.70 -19.24 -24.93
N LEU A 262 1.54 -19.78 -23.71
CA LEU A 262 0.30 -19.62 -22.94
C LEU A 262 0.07 -18.18 -22.49
N TYR A 263 1.10 -17.49 -22.02
CA TYR A 263 1.02 -16.08 -21.65
C TYR A 263 0.59 -15.22 -22.85
N SER A 264 1.21 -15.43 -24.02
CA SER A 264 0.82 -14.76 -25.28
C SER A 264 -0.63 -15.02 -25.67
N LYS A 265 -1.13 -16.26 -25.48
CA LYS A 265 -2.54 -16.62 -25.68
C LYS A 265 -3.44 -15.78 -24.79
N TYR A 266 -3.15 -15.69 -23.48
CA TYR A 266 -4.00 -14.96 -22.55
C TYR A 266 -3.96 -13.43 -22.73
N VAL A 267 -2.80 -12.86 -23.08
CA VAL A 267 -2.73 -11.45 -23.45
C VAL A 267 -3.65 -11.15 -24.65
N ARG A 268 -3.66 -12.02 -25.67
CA ARG A 268 -4.59 -11.87 -26.82
C ARG A 268 -6.04 -12.09 -26.43
N GLU A 269 -6.31 -13.02 -25.52
CA GLU A 269 -7.68 -13.24 -25.01
C GLU A 269 -8.23 -12.00 -24.28
N PHE A 270 -7.38 -11.31 -23.50
CA PHE A 270 -7.79 -10.14 -22.72
C PHE A 270 -7.85 -8.85 -23.55
N LEU A 271 -6.89 -8.64 -24.45
CA LEU A 271 -6.72 -7.37 -25.17
C LEU A 271 -7.00 -7.43 -26.66
N GLY A 272 -7.32 -8.61 -27.19
CA GLY A 272 -7.45 -8.86 -28.63
C GLY A 272 -6.10 -9.06 -29.33
N ASN A 273 -6.15 -9.23 -30.66
CA ASN A 273 -4.96 -9.49 -31.48
C ASN A 273 -4.06 -8.25 -31.64
N ASN A 274 -4.56 -7.07 -31.36
CA ASN A 274 -3.79 -5.83 -31.43
C ASN A 274 -3.98 -5.01 -30.14
N PRO A 275 -3.25 -5.33 -29.06
CA PRO A 275 -3.36 -4.68 -27.76
C PRO A 275 -3.24 -3.16 -27.77
N ILE A 276 -2.43 -2.59 -28.67
CA ILE A 276 -2.23 -1.13 -28.80
C ILE A 276 -3.44 -0.37 -29.36
N GLN A 277 -4.42 -1.08 -29.89
CA GLN A 277 -5.71 -0.52 -30.38
C GLN A 277 -6.89 -0.85 -29.45
N ASN A 278 -6.63 -1.52 -28.34
CA ASN A 278 -7.68 -1.84 -27.39
C ASN A 278 -8.11 -0.59 -26.61
N GLU A 279 -9.35 -0.15 -26.79
CA GLU A 279 -9.91 1.09 -26.21
C GLU A 279 -10.02 1.06 -24.68
N THR A 280 -9.96 -0.13 -24.07
CA THR A 280 -10.07 -0.31 -22.62
C THR A 280 -8.73 -0.61 -21.96
N TYR A 281 -7.66 -0.73 -22.73
CA TYR A 281 -6.32 -0.97 -22.16
C TYR A 281 -5.74 0.34 -21.61
N PRO A 282 -5.28 0.36 -20.36
CA PRO A 282 -4.76 1.58 -19.75
C PRO A 282 -3.57 2.18 -20.48
N HIS A 283 -3.50 3.52 -20.46
CA HIS A 283 -2.39 4.28 -21.04
C HIS A 283 -1.27 4.49 -20.01
N ILE A 284 -0.05 4.65 -20.49
CA ILE A 284 1.05 5.11 -19.64
C ILE A 284 0.76 6.57 -19.25
N ILE A 285 0.88 6.88 -17.97
CA ILE A 285 0.40 8.13 -17.36
C ILE A 285 0.82 9.40 -18.09
N ASN A 286 2.07 9.47 -18.53
CA ASN A 286 2.58 10.63 -19.24
C ASN A 286 3.69 10.28 -20.23
N GLN A 287 4.06 11.25 -21.08
CA GLN A 287 5.07 11.08 -22.11
C GLN A 287 6.46 10.74 -21.56
N LYS A 288 6.82 11.27 -20.39
CA LYS A 288 8.12 10.99 -19.75
C LYS A 288 8.23 9.51 -19.37
N HIS A 289 7.21 8.93 -18.74
CA HIS A 289 7.19 7.50 -18.39
C HIS A 289 7.11 6.62 -19.64
N PHE A 290 6.34 7.04 -20.65
CA PHE A 290 6.26 6.33 -21.91
C PHE A 290 7.63 6.26 -22.60
N ALA A 291 8.34 7.39 -22.74
CA ALA A 291 9.67 7.43 -23.33
C ALA A 291 10.70 6.58 -22.53
N ARG A 292 10.63 6.62 -21.20
CA ARG A 292 11.47 5.75 -20.34
C ARG A 292 11.24 4.28 -20.65
N LEU A 293 9.99 3.85 -20.75
CA LEU A 293 9.66 2.44 -21.05
C LEU A 293 10.10 2.04 -22.47
N GLN A 294 9.92 2.92 -23.46
CA GLN A 294 10.43 2.65 -24.81
C GLN A 294 11.97 2.51 -24.83
N ASN A 295 12.68 3.36 -24.09
CA ASN A 295 14.13 3.28 -23.98
C ASN A 295 14.59 1.97 -23.31
N LEU A 296 13.81 1.42 -22.37
CA LEU A 296 14.06 0.10 -21.79
C LEU A 296 13.95 -1.02 -22.83
N LEU A 297 13.07 -0.89 -23.82
CA LEU A 297 12.89 -1.90 -24.88
C LEU A 297 13.90 -1.78 -26.02
N ALA A 298 14.49 -0.61 -26.22
CA ALA A 298 15.38 -0.36 -27.37
C ALA A 298 16.59 -1.30 -27.36
N GLY A 299 16.75 -2.13 -28.41
CA GLY A 299 17.86 -3.08 -28.56
C GLY A 299 17.71 -4.38 -27.76
N GLU A 300 16.60 -4.59 -27.04
CA GLU A 300 16.36 -5.82 -26.31
C GLU A 300 15.89 -6.97 -27.22
N LYS A 301 16.20 -8.21 -26.80
CA LYS A 301 15.67 -9.40 -27.45
C LYS A 301 14.24 -9.64 -27.00
N ILE A 302 13.28 -9.27 -27.86
CA ILE A 302 11.85 -9.43 -27.60
C ILE A 302 11.43 -10.89 -27.79
N LEU A 303 10.78 -11.46 -26.77
CA LEU A 303 10.20 -12.80 -26.80
C LEU A 303 8.72 -12.76 -27.22
N MET A 304 8.01 -11.67 -26.84
CA MET A 304 6.60 -11.44 -27.17
C MET A 304 6.29 -9.94 -27.05
N GLY A 305 5.41 -9.42 -27.90
CA GLY A 305 4.97 -8.02 -27.87
C GLY A 305 5.95 -7.06 -28.52
N GLY A 306 6.21 -5.92 -27.90
CA GLY A 306 7.20 -4.93 -28.33
C GLY A 306 6.64 -3.76 -29.12
N LYS A 307 5.38 -3.76 -29.53
CA LYS A 307 4.76 -2.64 -30.24
C LYS A 307 4.36 -1.52 -29.28
N ALA A 308 4.38 -0.29 -29.75
CA ALA A 308 3.96 0.88 -28.99
C ALA A 308 3.24 1.91 -29.87
N ASN A 309 2.31 2.64 -29.26
CA ASN A 309 1.64 3.79 -29.87
C ASN A 309 2.00 5.05 -29.05
N PRO A 310 2.85 5.96 -29.57
CA PRO A 310 3.28 7.14 -28.84
C PRO A 310 2.20 8.22 -28.71
N ILE A 311 1.19 8.23 -29.60
CA ILE A 311 0.10 9.21 -29.55
C ILE A 311 -0.75 8.97 -28.32
N ASP A 312 -1.18 7.71 -28.13
CA ASP A 312 -2.00 7.30 -27.01
C ASP A 312 -1.20 6.82 -25.79
N ARG A 313 0.13 6.80 -25.89
CA ARG A 313 1.04 6.32 -24.84
C ARG A 313 0.75 4.88 -24.43
N VAL A 314 0.46 4.02 -25.39
CA VAL A 314 0.19 2.59 -25.16
C VAL A 314 1.42 1.77 -25.54
N ILE A 315 1.77 0.83 -24.67
CA ILE A 315 2.83 -0.17 -24.93
C ILE A 315 2.20 -1.55 -24.78
N GLU A 316 2.38 -2.39 -25.79
CA GLU A 316 1.93 -3.77 -25.77
C GLU A 316 2.58 -4.54 -24.61
N PRO A 317 1.85 -5.44 -23.89
CA PRO A 317 2.48 -6.32 -22.92
C PRO A 317 3.63 -7.08 -23.55
N THR A 318 4.83 -6.90 -23.00
CA THR A 318 6.07 -7.32 -23.64
C THR A 318 6.92 -8.19 -22.74
N LEU A 319 7.33 -9.35 -23.24
CA LEU A 319 8.35 -10.20 -22.62
C LEU A 319 9.69 -9.99 -23.33
N VAL A 320 10.77 -9.83 -22.55
CA VAL A 320 12.15 -9.71 -23.07
C VAL A 320 13.03 -10.80 -22.48
N GLU A 321 14.10 -11.19 -23.19
CA GLU A 321 15.07 -12.16 -22.69
C GLU A 321 15.91 -11.56 -21.55
N GLY A 322 15.66 -12.01 -20.32
CA GLY A 322 16.19 -11.39 -19.10
C GLY A 322 17.71 -11.52 -18.94
N ASN A 323 18.28 -12.68 -19.33
CA ASN A 323 19.72 -12.94 -19.20
C ASN A 323 20.59 -12.06 -20.09
N LEU A 324 20.01 -11.46 -21.12
CA LEU A 324 20.66 -10.54 -22.05
C LEU A 324 20.21 -9.10 -21.89
N ALA A 325 19.26 -8.83 -20.99
CA ALA A 325 18.66 -7.53 -20.83
C ALA A 325 19.64 -6.50 -20.25
N LYS A 326 19.38 -5.23 -20.53
CA LYS A 326 20.09 -4.09 -19.94
C LYS A 326 20.03 -4.12 -18.43
N LYS A 327 21.04 -3.51 -17.80
CA LYS A 327 21.13 -3.37 -16.34
C LYS A 327 19.89 -2.72 -15.72
N GLU A 328 19.33 -1.70 -16.36
CA GLU A 328 18.12 -1.00 -15.91
C GLU A 328 16.91 -1.93 -15.85
N LEU A 329 16.76 -2.84 -16.82
CA LEU A 329 15.70 -3.88 -16.79
C LEU A 329 15.93 -4.93 -15.71
N GLN A 330 17.20 -5.18 -15.35
CA GLN A 330 17.54 -6.18 -14.34
C GLN A 330 17.44 -5.65 -12.92
N GLU A 331 17.71 -4.36 -12.68
CA GLU A 331 17.87 -3.78 -11.34
C GLU A 331 16.75 -2.82 -10.95
N GLU A 332 16.23 -2.01 -11.90
CA GLU A 332 15.21 -1.01 -11.60
C GLU A 332 13.80 -1.55 -11.69
N GLU A 333 12.88 -0.99 -10.89
CA GLU A 333 11.44 -1.24 -11.01
C GLU A 333 10.94 -0.72 -12.37
N ILE A 334 10.33 -1.60 -13.15
CA ILE A 334 9.90 -1.26 -14.52
C ILE A 334 8.67 -0.36 -14.52
N PHE A 335 7.69 -0.65 -13.67
CA PHE A 335 6.44 0.11 -13.53
C PHE A 335 5.74 0.35 -14.87
N GLY A 336 5.53 -0.73 -15.61
CA GLY A 336 4.96 -0.73 -16.96
C GLY A 336 4.77 -2.14 -17.51
N PRO A 337 4.27 -2.30 -18.74
CA PRO A 337 3.86 -3.60 -19.31
C PRO A 337 5.03 -4.44 -19.86
N ILE A 338 6.22 -4.23 -19.36
CA ILE A 338 7.44 -4.95 -19.79
C ILE A 338 7.86 -5.91 -18.67
N MET A 339 8.28 -7.13 -19.02
CA MET A 339 8.68 -8.13 -18.05
C MET A 339 9.86 -8.96 -18.60
N PRO A 340 11.07 -8.83 -18.06
CA PRO A 340 12.19 -9.68 -18.37
C PRO A 340 11.99 -11.09 -17.83
N VAL A 341 12.40 -12.09 -18.61
CA VAL A 341 12.28 -13.52 -18.33
C VAL A 341 13.66 -14.11 -18.09
N PHE A 342 13.94 -14.48 -16.85
CA PHE A 342 15.14 -15.18 -16.43
C PHE A 342 14.87 -16.67 -16.27
N THR A 343 15.80 -17.52 -16.64
CA THR A 343 15.68 -18.97 -16.42
C THR A 343 16.51 -19.43 -15.25
N TYR A 344 16.04 -20.47 -14.58
CA TYR A 344 16.77 -21.18 -13.54
C TYR A 344 16.61 -22.71 -13.67
N GLU A 345 17.49 -23.47 -13.07
CA GLU A 345 17.47 -24.94 -13.04
C GLU A 345 17.07 -25.49 -11.67
N THR A 346 17.45 -24.80 -10.60
CA THR A 346 17.16 -25.20 -9.22
C THR A 346 16.48 -24.07 -8.45
N VAL A 347 15.61 -24.42 -7.52
CA VAL A 347 14.92 -23.41 -6.69
C VAL A 347 15.92 -22.57 -5.89
N GLU A 348 17.08 -23.11 -5.55
CA GLU A 348 18.18 -22.44 -4.87
C GLU A 348 18.74 -21.26 -5.70
N GLU A 349 18.85 -21.45 -7.01
CA GLU A 349 19.26 -20.38 -7.93
C GLU A 349 18.24 -19.26 -7.95
N ALA A 350 16.94 -19.60 -8.05
CA ALA A 350 15.87 -18.60 -8.02
C ALA A 350 15.87 -17.83 -6.69
N ILE A 351 16.01 -18.51 -5.56
CA ILE A 351 16.09 -17.88 -4.24
C ILE A 351 17.30 -16.95 -4.14
N ARG A 352 18.47 -17.38 -4.61
CA ARG A 352 19.69 -16.56 -4.62
C ARG A 352 19.51 -15.31 -5.44
N PHE A 353 18.98 -15.44 -6.66
CA PHE A 353 18.72 -14.34 -7.56
C PHE A 353 17.83 -13.26 -6.94
N VAL A 354 16.78 -13.65 -6.22
CA VAL A 354 15.92 -12.70 -5.50
C VAL A 354 16.65 -12.06 -4.32
N LYS A 355 17.43 -12.82 -3.56
CA LYS A 355 18.15 -12.33 -2.37
C LYS A 355 19.32 -11.40 -2.69
N GLU A 356 19.84 -11.42 -3.90
CA GLU A 356 20.87 -10.47 -4.38
C GLU A 356 20.29 -9.08 -4.64
N LYS A 357 18.96 -8.95 -4.67
CA LYS A 357 18.25 -7.68 -4.84
C LYS A 357 17.68 -7.16 -3.51
N GLU A 358 17.19 -5.93 -3.55
CA GLU A 358 16.46 -5.36 -2.41
C GLU A 358 15.18 -6.16 -2.13
N LYS A 359 14.75 -6.17 -0.87
CA LYS A 359 13.53 -6.87 -0.46
C LYS A 359 12.32 -6.34 -1.20
N PRO A 360 11.62 -7.18 -2.00
CA PRO A 360 10.52 -6.73 -2.83
C PRO A 360 9.27 -6.45 -2.01
N LEU A 361 8.40 -5.57 -2.52
CA LEU A 361 7.07 -5.34 -1.96
C LEU A 361 6.18 -6.58 -2.10
N ALA A 362 6.21 -7.22 -3.28
CA ALA A 362 5.47 -8.45 -3.50
C ALA A 362 6.35 -9.59 -4.03
N LEU A 363 5.96 -10.84 -3.72
CA LEU A 363 6.52 -12.06 -4.28
C LEU A 363 5.41 -12.98 -4.73
N TYR A 364 5.56 -13.57 -5.92
CA TYR A 364 4.62 -14.54 -6.49
C TYR A 364 5.34 -15.85 -6.78
N LEU A 365 4.73 -16.94 -6.33
CA LEU A 365 5.26 -18.28 -6.56
C LEU A 365 4.17 -19.19 -7.13
N PHE A 366 4.42 -19.77 -8.30
CA PHE A 366 3.56 -20.78 -8.89
C PHE A 366 4.25 -22.15 -8.79
N THR A 367 3.69 -23.02 -7.96
CA THR A 367 4.21 -24.38 -7.71
C THR A 367 3.10 -25.31 -7.22
N GLN A 368 3.27 -26.60 -7.42
CA GLN A 368 2.49 -27.64 -6.75
C GLN A 368 3.34 -28.43 -5.72
N ASP A 369 4.64 -28.12 -5.64
CA ASP A 369 5.53 -28.76 -4.66
C ASP A 369 5.55 -27.98 -3.33
N LYS A 370 5.01 -28.58 -2.28
CA LYS A 370 4.99 -28.01 -0.92
C LYS A 370 6.37 -27.79 -0.31
N LYS A 371 7.41 -28.52 -0.79
CA LYS A 371 8.78 -28.31 -0.29
C LYS A 371 9.35 -27.01 -0.86
N THR A 372 9.19 -26.80 -2.16
CA THR A 372 9.53 -25.54 -2.84
C THR A 372 8.79 -24.37 -2.21
N GLU A 373 7.46 -24.46 -1.99
CA GLU A 373 6.68 -23.43 -1.35
C GLU A 373 7.25 -23.05 0.03
N LYS A 374 7.40 -24.02 0.92
CA LYS A 374 7.94 -23.79 2.26
C LYS A 374 9.35 -23.19 2.24
N LYS A 375 10.20 -23.63 1.31
CA LYS A 375 11.57 -23.15 1.18
C LYS A 375 11.60 -21.69 0.75
N VAL A 376 10.87 -21.33 -0.31
CA VAL A 376 10.78 -19.95 -0.82
C VAL A 376 10.24 -18.99 0.26
N LEU A 377 9.13 -19.35 0.91
CA LEU A 377 8.53 -18.54 1.98
C LEU A 377 9.43 -18.38 3.20
N LYS A 378 10.28 -19.35 3.50
CA LYS A 378 11.21 -19.31 4.62
C LYS A 378 12.46 -18.47 4.32
N GLU A 379 12.97 -18.53 3.09
CA GLU A 379 14.31 -18.03 2.78
C GLU A 379 14.31 -16.64 2.15
N ILE A 380 13.21 -16.20 1.52
CA ILE A 380 13.12 -14.88 0.88
C ILE A 380 12.30 -13.94 1.77
N PRO A 381 12.87 -12.82 2.24
CA PRO A 381 12.10 -11.76 2.90
C PRO A 381 11.42 -10.87 1.86
N PHE A 382 10.12 -10.59 2.05
CA PHE A 382 9.32 -9.71 1.19
C PHE A 382 8.14 -9.10 1.98
N GLY A 383 7.46 -8.09 1.42
CA GLY A 383 6.32 -7.43 2.05
C GLY A 383 5.09 -8.33 2.13
N GLY A 384 4.58 -8.76 1.01
CA GLY A 384 3.43 -9.66 0.88
C GLY A 384 3.45 -10.44 -0.43
N GLY A 385 2.48 -11.31 -0.69
CA GLY A 385 2.51 -12.06 -1.94
C GLY A 385 1.43 -13.12 -2.09
N CYS A 386 1.49 -13.87 -3.19
CA CYS A 386 0.55 -14.95 -3.48
C CYS A 386 1.27 -16.23 -3.84
N ILE A 387 0.69 -17.35 -3.41
CA ILE A 387 1.01 -18.67 -3.94
C ILE A 387 -0.05 -19.01 -4.99
N ASN A 388 0.41 -19.36 -6.20
CA ASN A 388 -0.43 -19.67 -7.36
C ASN A 388 -1.39 -18.57 -7.80
N ASP A 389 -1.11 -17.30 -7.45
CA ASP A 389 -1.82 -16.13 -7.97
C ASP A 389 -0.89 -14.91 -8.01
N THR A 390 -1.42 -13.76 -8.47
CA THR A 390 -0.75 -12.45 -8.45
C THR A 390 -1.67 -11.39 -7.85
N ILE A 391 -1.11 -10.33 -7.31
CA ILE A 391 -1.74 -9.09 -6.83
C ILE A 391 -2.87 -9.20 -5.78
N ILE A 392 -3.68 -10.25 -5.75
CA ILE A 392 -4.90 -10.34 -4.94
C ILE A 392 -4.67 -10.28 -3.42
N HIS A 393 -3.44 -10.45 -2.94
CA HIS A 393 -3.13 -10.36 -1.50
C HIS A 393 -3.42 -8.99 -0.89
N LEU A 394 -3.44 -7.92 -1.70
CA LEU A 394 -3.81 -6.57 -1.28
C LEU A 394 -5.33 -6.34 -1.26
N ALA A 395 -6.12 -7.14 -1.96
CA ALA A 395 -7.56 -6.92 -2.12
C ALA A 395 -8.39 -7.46 -0.92
N THR A 396 -7.88 -7.30 0.29
CA THR A 396 -8.59 -7.75 1.50
C THR A 396 -8.29 -6.88 2.72
N SER A 397 -9.34 -6.40 3.37
CA SER A 397 -9.25 -5.68 4.66
C SER A 397 -8.90 -6.58 5.85
N ARG A 398 -8.71 -7.89 5.64
CA ARG A 398 -8.44 -8.84 6.74
C ARG A 398 -6.96 -9.04 7.03
N MET A 399 -6.10 -8.63 6.12
CA MET A 399 -4.64 -8.71 6.24
C MET A 399 -4.06 -7.31 6.01
N GLY A 400 -2.99 -6.98 6.72
CA GLY A 400 -2.24 -5.76 6.44
C GLY A 400 -1.47 -5.89 5.13
N PHE A 401 -1.30 -4.76 4.45
CA PHE A 401 -0.46 -4.59 3.28
C PHE A 401 0.67 -3.62 3.62
N GLY A 402 1.89 -3.92 3.21
CA GLY A 402 3.05 -3.06 3.44
C GLY A 402 4.36 -3.73 3.07
N GLY A 403 5.37 -2.90 2.82
CA GLY A 403 6.72 -3.31 2.43
C GLY A 403 7.68 -3.52 3.61
N VAL A 404 8.92 -3.89 3.29
CA VAL A 404 10.01 -4.07 4.24
C VAL A 404 11.33 -3.55 3.68
N GLY A 405 12.04 -2.70 4.42
CA GLY A 405 13.30 -2.10 3.95
C GLY A 405 13.07 -1.11 2.81
N TYR A 406 13.66 -1.35 1.63
CA TYR A 406 13.52 -0.46 0.47
C TYR A 406 12.12 -0.48 -0.16
N SER A 407 11.30 -1.49 0.13
CA SER A 407 9.91 -1.54 -0.32
C SER A 407 8.92 -0.87 0.62
N GLY A 408 9.35 -0.44 1.81
CA GLY A 408 8.49 0.34 2.71
C GLY A 408 8.73 0.09 4.20
N MET A 409 7.92 0.78 5.00
CA MET A 409 7.82 0.61 6.45
C MET A 409 6.40 0.92 6.91
N GLY A 410 5.91 0.16 7.88
CA GLY A 410 4.52 0.19 8.30
C GLY A 410 3.64 -0.75 7.46
N SER A 411 2.35 -0.67 7.67
CA SER A 411 1.35 -1.42 6.90
C SER A 411 -0.03 -0.82 7.14
N TYR A 412 -0.96 -0.99 6.19
CA TYR A 412 -2.33 -0.50 6.31
C TYR A 412 -3.33 -1.57 5.84
N HIS A 413 -4.57 -1.27 5.62
CA HIS A 413 -5.76 -2.09 5.45
C HIS A 413 -6.30 -2.69 6.77
N GLY A 414 -7.59 -2.57 6.97
CA GLY A 414 -8.34 -3.14 8.08
C GLY A 414 -7.78 -2.78 9.44
N LYS A 415 -7.58 -3.80 10.27
CA LYS A 415 -7.05 -3.57 11.63
C LYS A 415 -5.66 -2.91 11.63
N LYS A 416 -4.81 -3.25 10.66
CA LYS A 416 -3.49 -2.65 10.54
C LYS A 416 -3.57 -1.17 10.17
N GLY A 417 -4.49 -0.79 9.28
CA GLY A 417 -4.75 0.61 8.95
C GLY A 417 -5.23 1.41 10.16
N PHE A 418 -6.20 0.87 10.91
CA PHE A 418 -6.61 1.48 12.17
C PHE A 418 -5.44 1.65 13.15
N ASP A 419 -4.58 0.62 13.30
CA ASP A 419 -3.42 0.67 14.20
C ASP A 419 -2.37 1.67 13.73
N THR A 420 -2.13 1.78 12.42
CA THR A 420 -1.18 2.71 11.81
C THR A 420 -1.49 4.16 12.17
N PHE A 421 -2.75 4.53 12.21
CA PHE A 421 -3.19 5.88 12.56
C PHE A 421 -3.59 6.05 14.04
N THR A 422 -3.19 5.10 14.90
CA THR A 422 -3.52 5.07 16.33
C THR A 422 -2.27 4.93 17.18
N HIS A 423 -2.11 5.82 18.16
CA HIS A 423 -1.16 5.63 19.26
C HIS A 423 -1.85 4.89 20.42
N TYR A 424 -1.22 3.83 20.94
CA TYR A 424 -1.74 3.06 22.07
C TYR A 424 -1.09 3.49 23.38
N ARG A 425 -1.87 4.14 24.27
CA ARG A 425 -1.40 4.55 25.59
C ARG A 425 -1.53 3.39 26.54
N SER A 426 -0.43 2.94 27.16
CA SER A 426 -0.41 1.92 28.20
C SER A 426 -0.70 2.55 29.56
N ILE A 427 -1.78 2.15 30.22
CA ILE A 427 -2.27 2.74 31.45
C ILE A 427 -2.41 1.65 32.53
N VAL A 428 -1.83 1.91 33.71
CA VAL A 428 -2.08 1.13 34.92
C VAL A 428 -2.88 1.98 35.90
N LYS A 429 -4.14 1.60 36.10
CA LYS A 429 -4.99 2.22 37.12
C LYS A 429 -4.82 1.49 38.45
N LYS A 430 -4.02 2.07 39.37
CA LYS A 430 -3.81 1.57 40.72
C LYS A 430 -4.97 2.01 41.62
N TYR A 431 -5.52 1.08 42.44
CA TYR A 431 -6.50 1.43 43.44
C TYR A 431 -5.80 1.95 44.70
N THR A 432 -6.44 2.88 45.40
CA THR A 432 -5.84 3.63 46.52
C THR A 432 -6.16 3.05 47.91
N TYR A 433 -7.11 2.11 48.01
CA TYR A 433 -7.48 1.50 49.27
C TYR A 433 -6.54 0.39 49.77
N LEU A 434 -5.61 -0.05 48.90
CA LEU A 434 -4.56 -1.00 49.27
C LEU A 434 -3.24 -0.55 48.65
N ASP A 435 -2.26 -0.32 49.52
CA ASP A 435 -0.90 -0.04 49.12
C ASP A 435 0.08 -1.01 49.78
N LEU A 436 1.00 -1.58 49.00
CA LEU A 436 1.89 -2.61 49.49
C LEU A 436 3.24 -1.96 49.86
N PRO A 437 3.60 -1.92 51.15
CA PRO A 437 4.75 -1.14 51.63
C PRO A 437 6.12 -1.70 51.20
N PHE A 438 6.17 -2.95 50.71
CA PHE A 438 7.45 -3.59 50.36
C PHE A 438 8.14 -2.95 49.13
N ARG A 439 7.42 -2.23 48.29
CA ARG A 439 8.00 -1.53 47.12
C ARG A 439 8.69 -0.21 47.46
N TYR A 440 8.47 0.32 48.66
CA TYR A 440 8.99 1.62 49.06
C TYR A 440 10.28 1.51 49.86
N MET A 441 11.13 2.53 49.71
CA MET A 441 12.30 2.70 50.59
C MET A 441 11.92 2.97 52.04
N PRO A 442 12.76 2.64 53.02
CA PRO A 442 14.06 1.94 52.86
C PRO A 442 13.85 0.44 52.55
N TYR A 443 14.76 -0.09 51.73
CA TYR A 443 14.79 -1.52 51.41
C TYR A 443 15.39 -2.33 52.57
N SER A 444 14.97 -3.57 52.72
CA SER A 444 15.49 -4.52 53.71
C SER A 444 15.58 -5.92 53.09
N LYS A 445 16.35 -6.82 53.68
CA LYS A 445 16.48 -8.20 53.21
C LYS A 445 15.14 -8.91 53.08
N ALA A 446 14.16 -8.59 53.96
CA ALA A 446 12.79 -9.13 53.90
C ALA A 446 12.00 -8.58 52.71
N LYS A 447 12.10 -7.24 52.46
CA LYS A 447 11.48 -6.61 51.29
C LYS A 447 12.10 -7.13 49.98
N ASP A 448 13.41 -7.30 49.93
CA ASP A 448 14.11 -7.85 48.75
C ASP A 448 13.63 -9.27 48.43
N LYS A 449 13.45 -10.10 49.45
CA LYS A 449 12.92 -11.46 49.23
C LYS A 449 11.50 -11.45 48.66
N LEU A 450 10.64 -10.56 49.09
CA LEU A 450 9.28 -10.38 48.57
C LEU A 450 9.31 -9.84 47.12
N ILE A 451 10.13 -8.80 46.85
CA ILE A 451 10.29 -8.25 45.50
C ILE A 451 10.72 -9.34 44.51
N ARG A 452 11.74 -10.16 44.91
CA ARG A 452 12.20 -11.27 44.05
C ARG A 452 11.16 -12.36 43.85
N LEU A 453 10.26 -12.59 44.83
CA LEU A 453 9.17 -13.54 44.67
C LEU A 453 8.12 -13.09 43.66
N PHE A 454 7.80 -11.78 43.61
CA PHE A 454 6.78 -11.23 42.72
C PHE A 454 7.29 -10.87 41.32
N LEU A 455 8.63 -10.81 41.13
CA LEU A 455 9.27 -10.47 39.85
C LEU A 455 9.94 -11.68 39.16
N LYS A 456 9.56 -12.89 39.54
CA LYS A 456 10.05 -14.12 38.87
C LYS A 456 9.21 -14.48 37.67
#